data_7c10b81bdc6fc5f4776a6a4dece22a66
#
_entry.id   7c10b81bdc6fc5f4776a6a4dece22a66
#
_cell.length_a   1.000
_cell.length_b   1.000
_cell.length_c   1.000
_cell.angle_alpha   90.00
_cell.angle_beta   90.00
_cell.angle_gamma   90.00
#
_symmetry.space_group_name_H-M   'P 1'
#
loop_
_entity.id
_entity.type
_entity.pdbx_description
1 polymer ?
#
loop_
_entity_poly.entity_id
_entity_poly.type
_entity_poly.pdbx_seq_one_letter_code
_entity_poly.pdbx_strand_id
1 'polypeptide(L)'
;PGVVWLGGYKSDMLGTKAETLAAWTAAEGRAFLRHDYSGHGESGGAFVDGSISRWLTQSLAVFRRYTEGRQVLVGSSMGAWIALRMTQELRKVGEDRVAGLVLLAPAPDFTAELVEPSLNDRQKRDLTEKGFFEEPSDYANEPYIYTRALIEDGRANLVMTGPIDTHCPVHVLQGLADPDVPASHALKLTALMPADDVTLSLIPDGDHRLSRPQDLEMLVHAVDAMTQRTSARG
;
A
#
# COMPACT_ATOMS: atom_id res chain seq x y z
N PRO A 1 3.92 14.13 13.58
CA PRO A 1 3.79 14.01 12.12
C PRO A 1 2.35 13.99 11.67
N GLY A 2 2.11 14.40 10.40
CA GLY A 2 0.84 14.15 9.73
C GLY A 2 0.73 12.70 9.26
N VAL A 3 -0.42 12.35 8.68
CA VAL A 3 -0.72 11.00 8.20
C VAL A 3 -1.09 11.06 6.71
N VAL A 4 -0.54 10.16 5.91
CA VAL A 4 -0.83 10.04 4.48
C VAL A 4 -1.38 8.65 4.20
N TRP A 5 -2.58 8.57 3.64
CA TRP A 5 -3.22 7.33 3.21
C TRP A 5 -2.91 7.01 1.75
N LEU A 6 -2.52 5.75 1.50
CA LEU A 6 -2.25 5.19 0.18
C LEU A 6 -3.15 3.96 -0.01
N GLY A 7 -4.11 4.06 -0.92
CA GLY A 7 -5.11 3.03 -1.19
C GLY A 7 -4.57 1.81 -1.93
N GLY A 8 -5.34 0.73 -1.91
CA GLY A 8 -5.05 -0.51 -2.63
C GLY A 8 -5.44 -0.44 -4.11
N TYR A 9 -5.13 -1.52 -4.84
CA TYR A 9 -5.50 -1.72 -6.23
C TYR A 9 -7.02 -1.72 -6.40
N LYS A 10 -7.53 -0.88 -7.31
CA LYS A 10 -8.97 -0.70 -7.59
C LYS A 10 -9.78 -0.23 -6.35
N SER A 11 -9.14 0.42 -5.40
CA SER A 11 -9.74 1.03 -4.20
C SER A 11 -9.85 2.54 -4.38
N ASP A 12 -10.62 3.22 -3.54
CA ASP A 12 -10.76 4.67 -3.53
C ASP A 12 -10.42 5.30 -2.17
N MET A 13 -10.26 6.61 -2.16
CA MET A 13 -9.90 7.39 -0.96
C MET A 13 -11.06 7.58 0.03
N LEU A 14 -12.28 7.15 -0.32
CA LEU A 14 -13.49 7.21 0.53
C LEU A 14 -13.82 5.86 1.17
N GLY A 15 -12.95 4.85 0.97
CA GLY A 15 -13.12 3.53 1.59
C GLY A 15 -13.05 3.59 3.13
N THR A 16 -13.66 2.60 3.79
CA THR A 16 -13.87 2.55 5.24
C THR A 16 -12.62 2.86 6.07
N LYS A 17 -11.45 2.31 5.71
CA LYS A 17 -10.19 2.57 6.43
C LYS A 17 -9.74 4.02 6.31
N ALA A 18 -9.84 4.59 5.11
CA ALA A 18 -9.47 5.99 4.86
C ALA A 18 -10.40 6.96 5.60
N GLU A 19 -11.72 6.70 5.61
CA GLU A 19 -12.69 7.48 6.36
C GLU A 19 -12.47 7.38 7.88
N THR A 20 -12.15 6.18 8.39
CA THR A 20 -11.83 5.98 9.81
C THR A 20 -10.61 6.81 10.23
N LEU A 21 -9.55 6.78 9.42
CA LEU A 21 -8.36 7.60 9.70
C LEU A 21 -8.64 9.10 9.56
N ALA A 22 -9.45 9.51 8.60
CA ALA A 22 -9.85 10.91 8.44
C ALA A 22 -10.60 11.43 9.69
N ALA A 23 -11.54 10.65 10.20
CA ALA A 23 -12.28 11.00 11.41
C ALA A 23 -11.36 11.06 12.64
N TRP A 24 -10.51 10.07 12.82
CA TRP A 24 -9.57 10.02 13.93
C TRP A 24 -8.55 11.18 13.87
N THR A 25 -7.92 11.43 12.73
CA THR A 25 -6.95 12.52 12.59
C THR A 25 -7.58 13.88 12.83
N ALA A 26 -8.83 14.09 12.39
CA ALA A 26 -9.58 15.32 12.66
C ALA A 26 -9.84 15.50 14.16
N ALA A 27 -10.21 14.44 14.88
CA ALA A 27 -10.40 14.47 16.33
C ALA A 27 -9.11 14.79 17.09
N GLU A 28 -7.97 14.30 16.61
CA GLU A 28 -6.64 14.54 17.18
C GLU A 28 -5.99 15.85 16.71
N GLY A 29 -6.66 16.63 15.85
CA GLY A 29 -6.09 17.86 15.28
C GLY A 29 -4.83 17.62 14.42
N ARG A 30 -4.74 16.45 13.76
CA ARG A 30 -3.60 16.07 12.91
C ARG A 30 -3.89 16.34 11.45
N ALA A 31 -2.85 16.71 10.70
CA ALA A 31 -2.94 16.79 9.25
C ALA A 31 -3.13 15.38 8.66
N PHE A 32 -4.06 15.27 7.71
CA PHE A 32 -4.35 14.03 6.99
C PHE A 32 -4.42 14.29 5.48
N LEU A 33 -3.71 13.49 4.72
CA LEU A 33 -3.74 13.50 3.26
C LEU A 33 -4.21 12.14 2.75
N ARG A 34 -5.18 12.15 1.85
CA ARG A 34 -5.59 11.00 1.04
C ARG A 34 -5.85 11.45 -0.39
N HIS A 35 -5.66 10.57 -1.34
CA HIS A 35 -5.90 10.85 -2.75
C HIS A 35 -6.22 9.57 -3.50
N ASP A 36 -6.91 9.72 -4.61
CA ASP A 36 -7.09 8.67 -5.61
C ASP A 36 -5.99 8.75 -6.67
N TYR A 37 -5.41 7.61 -7.00
CA TYR A 37 -4.54 7.51 -8.17
C TYR A 37 -5.35 7.71 -9.46
N SER A 38 -4.69 8.04 -10.57
CA SER A 38 -5.39 8.06 -11.87
C SER A 38 -6.08 6.72 -12.15
N GLY A 39 -7.31 6.78 -12.65
CA GLY A 39 -8.14 5.62 -12.90
C GLY A 39 -8.79 4.99 -11.64
N HIS A 40 -8.63 5.60 -10.46
CA HIS A 40 -9.28 5.20 -9.21
C HIS A 40 -10.23 6.28 -8.72
N GLY A 41 -11.30 5.88 -8.03
CA GLY A 41 -12.23 6.75 -7.34
C GLY A 41 -12.69 7.93 -8.19
N GLU A 42 -12.48 9.15 -7.68
CA GLU A 42 -12.87 10.40 -8.34
C GLU A 42 -11.79 10.97 -9.28
N SER A 43 -10.59 10.35 -9.32
CA SER A 43 -9.51 10.78 -10.22
C SER A 43 -9.77 10.38 -11.66
N GLY A 44 -9.47 11.28 -12.59
CA GLY A 44 -9.58 11.01 -14.02
C GLY A 44 -8.58 9.96 -14.53
N GLY A 45 -8.73 9.60 -15.82
CA GLY A 45 -7.91 8.61 -16.49
C GLY A 45 -8.58 7.22 -16.54
N ALA A 46 -8.07 6.35 -17.41
CA ALA A 46 -8.54 4.99 -17.47
C ALA A 46 -7.72 4.09 -16.53
N PHE A 47 -8.37 3.21 -15.80
CA PHE A 47 -7.72 2.29 -14.88
C PHE A 47 -6.66 1.40 -15.58
N VAL A 48 -6.97 0.97 -16.81
CA VAL A 48 -6.08 0.13 -17.63
C VAL A 48 -4.77 0.82 -18.05
N ASP A 49 -4.70 2.15 -17.96
CA ASP A 49 -3.49 2.92 -18.21
C ASP A 49 -2.60 3.06 -16.96
N GLY A 50 -3.03 2.49 -15.86
CA GLY A 50 -2.33 2.56 -14.58
C GLY A 50 -1.10 1.68 -14.51
N SER A 51 -0.11 2.12 -13.76
CA SER A 51 1.08 1.34 -13.45
C SER A 51 1.68 1.79 -12.10
N ILE A 52 2.52 0.97 -11.51
CA ILE A 52 3.18 1.28 -10.24
C ILE A 52 3.99 2.58 -10.35
N SER A 53 4.76 2.76 -11.42
CA SER A 53 5.54 3.98 -11.68
C SER A 53 4.66 5.22 -11.80
N ARG A 54 3.52 5.10 -12.48
CA ARG A 54 2.59 6.22 -12.65
C ARG A 54 1.98 6.64 -11.31
N TRP A 55 1.45 5.68 -10.54
CA TRP A 55 0.84 5.94 -9.25
C TRP A 55 1.85 6.43 -8.21
N LEU A 56 3.07 5.89 -8.23
CA LEU A 56 4.19 6.38 -7.42
C LEU A 56 4.52 7.86 -7.73
N THR A 57 4.65 8.21 -9.01
CA THR A 57 4.94 9.58 -9.44
C THR A 57 3.85 10.55 -8.98
N GLN A 58 2.58 10.17 -9.12
CA GLN A 58 1.44 10.96 -8.67
C GLN A 58 1.45 11.13 -7.15
N SER A 59 1.67 10.04 -6.40
CA SER A 59 1.73 10.07 -4.94
C SER A 59 2.85 10.96 -4.43
N LEU A 60 4.03 10.91 -5.05
CA LEU A 60 5.15 11.82 -4.72
C LEU A 60 4.81 13.28 -5.01
N ALA A 61 4.15 13.56 -6.13
CA ALA A 61 3.75 14.92 -6.49
C ALA A 61 2.72 15.48 -5.48
N VAL A 62 1.69 14.68 -5.15
CA VAL A 62 0.67 15.05 -4.16
C VAL A 62 1.29 15.22 -2.78
N PHE A 63 2.15 14.30 -2.35
CA PHE A 63 2.88 14.36 -1.09
C PHE A 63 3.69 15.66 -0.97
N ARG A 64 4.51 15.98 -1.97
CA ARG A 64 5.35 17.20 -1.96
C ARG A 64 4.53 18.47 -1.98
N ARG A 65 3.39 18.47 -2.67
CA ARG A 65 2.53 19.65 -2.83
C ARG A 65 1.69 19.96 -1.60
N TYR A 66 1.21 18.93 -0.89
CA TYR A 66 0.15 19.07 0.11
C TYR A 66 0.55 18.64 1.52
N THR A 67 1.79 18.22 1.74
CA THR A 67 2.28 17.92 3.08
C THR A 67 3.50 18.76 3.45
N GLU A 68 3.61 19.07 4.73
CA GLU A 68 4.79 19.74 5.30
C GLU A 68 5.36 18.88 6.44
N GLY A 69 6.68 18.95 6.65
CA GLY A 69 7.38 18.19 7.68
C GLY A 69 7.30 16.68 7.48
N ARG A 70 7.51 15.94 8.56
CA ARG A 70 7.55 14.47 8.54
C ARG A 70 6.14 13.88 8.58
N GLN A 71 5.93 12.77 7.87
CA GLN A 71 4.65 12.09 7.70
C GLN A 71 4.75 10.61 8.05
N VAL A 72 3.71 10.05 8.64
CA VAL A 72 3.49 8.61 8.70
C VAL A 72 2.72 8.20 7.44
N LEU A 73 3.31 7.29 6.64
CA LEU A 73 2.63 6.72 5.48
C LEU A 73 1.85 5.48 5.90
N VAL A 74 0.58 5.45 5.58
CA VAL A 74 -0.32 4.31 5.83
C VAL A 74 -0.72 3.72 4.48
N GLY A 75 -0.21 2.53 4.18
CA GLY A 75 -0.45 1.86 2.90
C GLY A 75 -1.25 0.58 3.05
N SER A 76 -2.31 0.40 2.27
CA SER A 76 -3.11 -0.82 2.25
C SER A 76 -2.87 -1.59 0.95
N SER A 77 -2.53 -2.87 1.04
CA SER A 77 -2.31 -3.75 -0.13
C SER A 77 -1.27 -3.16 -1.09
N MET A 78 -1.62 -2.86 -2.34
CA MET A 78 -0.76 -2.14 -3.30
C MET A 78 -0.26 -0.80 -2.74
N GLY A 79 -1.06 -0.11 -1.92
CA GLY A 79 -0.64 1.15 -1.27
C GLY A 79 0.57 0.99 -0.37
N ALA A 80 0.78 -0.20 0.21
CA ALA A 80 2.00 -0.52 0.95
C ALA A 80 3.24 -0.59 0.01
N TRP A 81 3.08 -1.12 -1.19
CA TRP A 81 4.14 -1.08 -2.21
C TRP A 81 4.49 0.36 -2.59
N ILE A 82 3.47 1.18 -2.87
CA ILE A 82 3.66 2.61 -3.15
C ILE A 82 4.36 3.31 -1.98
N ALA A 83 3.98 3.03 -0.72
CA ALA A 83 4.62 3.61 0.47
C ALA A 83 6.11 3.27 0.56
N LEU A 84 6.47 2.01 0.33
CA LEU A 84 7.87 1.57 0.30
C LEU A 84 8.66 2.25 -0.81
N ARG A 85 8.10 2.31 -2.03
CA ARG A 85 8.72 2.98 -3.16
C ARG A 85 8.86 4.50 -2.93
N MET A 86 7.83 5.16 -2.36
CA MET A 86 7.92 6.58 -1.98
C MET A 86 9.07 6.81 -0.99
N THR A 87 9.19 5.96 0.03
CA THR A 87 10.26 6.04 1.02
C THR A 87 11.63 5.97 0.35
N GLN A 88 11.83 5.01 -0.57
CA GLN A 88 13.08 4.87 -1.32
C GLN A 88 13.36 6.11 -2.20
N GLU A 89 12.38 6.59 -2.96
CA GLU A 89 12.56 7.71 -3.88
C GLU A 89 12.81 9.05 -3.16
N LEU A 90 12.12 9.30 -2.03
CA LEU A 90 12.35 10.47 -1.21
C LEU A 90 13.79 10.47 -0.64
N ARG A 91 14.24 9.33 -0.14
CA ARG A 91 15.60 9.19 0.41
C ARG A 91 16.69 9.35 -0.64
N LYS A 92 16.50 8.82 -1.85
CA LYS A 92 17.47 9.02 -2.96
C LYS A 92 17.80 10.48 -3.23
N VAL A 93 16.85 11.38 -2.97
CA VAL A 93 17.01 12.82 -3.16
C VAL A 93 17.27 13.59 -1.85
N GLY A 94 17.51 12.87 -0.75
CA GLY A 94 17.81 13.45 0.56
C GLY A 94 16.60 14.01 1.31
N GLU A 95 15.37 13.66 0.90
CA GLU A 95 14.15 14.07 1.60
C GLU A 95 13.81 13.08 2.73
N ASP A 96 14.26 13.36 3.96
CA ASP A 96 13.95 12.55 5.17
C ASP A 96 12.59 12.97 5.78
N ARG A 97 11.51 12.79 5.00
CA ARG A 97 10.16 13.20 5.40
C ARG A 97 9.24 12.04 5.80
N VAL A 98 9.69 10.80 5.68
CA VAL A 98 8.93 9.64 6.15
C VAL A 98 9.29 9.36 7.60
N ALA A 99 8.35 9.58 8.50
CA ALA A 99 8.52 9.38 9.93
C ALA A 99 8.38 7.91 10.34
N GLY A 100 7.47 7.18 9.67
CA GLY A 100 7.18 5.77 9.92
C GLY A 100 6.22 5.22 8.90
N LEU A 101 6.10 3.89 8.85
CA LEU A 101 5.20 3.15 7.96
C LEU A 101 4.21 2.32 8.76
N VAL A 102 2.92 2.35 8.37
CA VAL A 102 1.90 1.40 8.81
C VAL A 102 1.35 0.72 7.57
N LEU A 103 1.56 -0.58 7.44
CA LEU A 103 1.27 -1.36 6.25
C LEU A 103 0.21 -2.42 6.54
N LEU A 104 -0.94 -2.34 5.87
CA LEU A 104 -2.09 -3.25 6.05
C LEU A 104 -2.15 -4.24 4.89
N ALA A 105 -2.19 -5.53 5.20
CA ALA A 105 -2.20 -6.60 4.21
C ALA A 105 -1.24 -6.29 3.04
N PRO A 106 0.05 -5.99 3.33
CA PRO A 106 0.95 -5.41 2.35
C PRO A 106 1.19 -6.34 1.17
N ALA A 107 1.03 -5.81 -0.03
CA ALA A 107 1.26 -6.52 -1.28
C ALA A 107 2.36 -5.88 -2.15
N PRO A 108 3.59 -5.62 -1.61
CA PRO A 108 4.66 -5.20 -2.49
C PRO A 108 4.97 -6.31 -3.50
N ASP A 109 5.38 -5.89 -4.70
CA ASP A 109 5.77 -6.80 -5.79
C ASP A 109 4.66 -7.81 -6.20
N PHE A 110 3.37 -7.52 -5.86
CA PHE A 110 2.27 -8.48 -6.06
C PHE A 110 2.16 -8.97 -7.51
N THR A 111 2.50 -8.16 -8.49
CA THR A 111 2.45 -8.56 -9.90
C THR A 111 3.39 -9.72 -10.19
N ALA A 112 4.61 -9.68 -9.67
CA ALA A 112 5.64 -10.71 -9.87
C ALA A 112 5.53 -11.87 -8.86
N GLU A 113 5.14 -11.59 -7.61
CA GLU A 113 5.15 -12.56 -6.52
C GLU A 113 3.82 -13.33 -6.38
N LEU A 114 2.70 -12.73 -6.75
CA LEU A 114 1.37 -13.31 -6.55
C LEU A 114 0.64 -13.54 -7.87
N VAL A 115 0.59 -12.54 -8.77
CA VAL A 115 -0.17 -12.62 -10.02
C VAL A 115 0.54 -13.52 -11.05
N GLU A 116 1.77 -13.24 -11.42
CA GLU A 116 2.47 -14.00 -12.47
C GLU A 116 2.57 -15.51 -12.16
N PRO A 117 2.90 -15.94 -10.92
CA PRO A 117 2.96 -17.36 -10.59
C PRO A 117 1.61 -18.09 -10.64
N SER A 118 0.50 -17.38 -10.45
CA SER A 118 -0.86 -17.95 -10.45
C SER A 118 -1.50 -18.04 -11.83
N LEU A 119 -0.90 -17.43 -12.87
CA LEU A 119 -1.47 -17.38 -14.22
C LEU A 119 -1.67 -18.76 -14.82
N ASN A 120 -2.90 -19.05 -15.20
CA ASN A 120 -3.24 -20.21 -16.02
C ASN A 120 -2.95 -19.96 -17.53
N ASP A 121 -3.02 -21.02 -18.34
CA ASP A 121 -2.69 -20.93 -19.77
C ASP A 121 -3.62 -19.97 -20.56
N ARG A 122 -4.87 -19.82 -20.15
CA ARG A 122 -5.80 -18.86 -20.76
C ARG A 122 -5.36 -17.43 -20.46
N GLN A 123 -5.07 -17.10 -19.20
CA GLN A 123 -4.63 -15.77 -18.79
C GLN A 123 -3.29 -15.39 -19.45
N LYS A 124 -2.36 -16.34 -19.59
CA LYS A 124 -1.10 -16.13 -20.32
C LYS A 124 -1.33 -15.82 -21.79
N ARG A 125 -2.26 -16.53 -22.46
CA ARG A 125 -2.65 -16.21 -23.83
C ARG A 125 -3.32 -14.84 -23.93
N ASP A 126 -4.26 -14.54 -23.03
CA ASP A 126 -4.96 -13.25 -23.02
C ASP A 126 -3.97 -12.08 -22.86
N LEU A 127 -2.99 -12.19 -21.95
CA LEU A 127 -1.90 -11.20 -21.82
C LEU A 127 -1.09 -11.03 -23.11
N THR A 128 -0.84 -12.14 -23.83
CA THR A 128 -0.06 -12.11 -25.09
C THR A 128 -0.85 -11.51 -26.23
N GLU A 129 -2.12 -11.91 -26.40
CA GLU A 129 -2.94 -11.58 -27.55
C GLU A 129 -3.72 -10.27 -27.37
N LYS A 130 -4.28 -10.04 -26.17
CA LYS A 130 -5.13 -8.88 -25.84
C LYS A 130 -4.38 -7.78 -25.08
N GLY A 131 -3.27 -8.14 -24.42
CA GLY A 131 -2.52 -7.22 -23.54
C GLY A 131 -3.06 -7.13 -22.12
N PHE A 132 -4.10 -7.87 -21.77
CA PHE A 132 -4.67 -7.92 -20.41
C PHE A 132 -5.44 -9.22 -20.18
N PHE A 133 -5.70 -9.53 -18.92
CA PHE A 133 -6.68 -10.52 -18.51
C PHE A 133 -7.55 -9.98 -17.38
N GLU A 134 -8.68 -10.65 -17.14
CA GLU A 134 -9.64 -10.31 -16.11
C GLU A 134 -9.75 -11.44 -15.09
N GLU A 135 -9.89 -11.07 -13.82
CA GLU A 135 -10.21 -11.97 -12.73
C GLU A 135 -11.48 -11.51 -12.01
N PRO A 136 -12.38 -12.43 -11.63
CA PRO A 136 -13.51 -12.09 -10.78
C PRO A 136 -13.03 -11.39 -9.50
N SER A 137 -13.80 -10.41 -9.03
CA SER A 137 -13.54 -9.75 -7.76
C SER A 137 -14.56 -10.21 -6.72
N ASP A 138 -14.10 -10.63 -5.55
CA ASP A 138 -14.96 -10.93 -4.41
C ASP A 138 -15.50 -9.65 -3.73
N TYR A 139 -14.99 -8.48 -4.13
CA TYR A 139 -15.28 -7.20 -3.47
C TYR A 139 -16.07 -6.21 -4.33
N ALA A 140 -16.18 -6.46 -5.63
CA ALA A 140 -16.88 -5.57 -6.57
C ALA A 140 -17.57 -6.37 -7.68
N ASN A 141 -18.61 -5.79 -8.28
CA ASN A 141 -19.30 -6.40 -9.43
C ASN A 141 -18.46 -6.43 -10.72
N GLU A 142 -17.42 -5.58 -10.78
CA GLU A 142 -16.52 -5.53 -11.91
C GLU A 142 -15.26 -6.36 -11.64
N PRO A 143 -14.73 -7.08 -12.64
CA PRO A 143 -13.52 -7.87 -12.47
C PRO A 143 -12.29 -6.99 -12.23
N TYR A 144 -11.27 -7.57 -11.64
CA TYR A 144 -9.92 -7.02 -11.67
C TYR A 144 -9.35 -7.16 -13.08
N ILE A 145 -8.72 -6.09 -13.58
CA ILE A 145 -8.08 -6.08 -14.89
C ILE A 145 -6.58 -5.96 -14.67
N TYR A 146 -5.83 -6.97 -15.09
CA TYR A 146 -4.37 -6.97 -15.02
C TYR A 146 -3.80 -6.78 -16.43
N THR A 147 -3.17 -5.64 -16.68
CA THR A 147 -2.58 -5.35 -17.99
C THR A 147 -1.14 -5.84 -18.05
N ARG A 148 -0.67 -6.16 -19.26
CA ARG A 148 0.75 -6.46 -19.50
C ARG A 148 1.64 -5.30 -19.07
N ALA A 149 1.22 -4.07 -19.37
CA ALA A 149 1.95 -2.87 -18.99
C ALA A 149 2.13 -2.75 -17.47
N LEU A 150 1.09 -3.05 -16.67
CA LEU A 150 1.20 -3.08 -15.20
C LEU A 150 2.20 -4.13 -14.73
N ILE A 151 2.15 -5.34 -15.29
CA ILE A 151 3.04 -6.44 -14.91
C ILE A 151 4.49 -6.10 -15.26
N GLU A 152 4.74 -5.61 -16.46
CA GLU A 152 6.08 -5.20 -16.92
C GLU A 152 6.64 -4.04 -16.09
N ASP A 153 5.82 -3.02 -15.81
CA ASP A 153 6.20 -1.90 -14.97
C ASP A 153 6.45 -2.33 -13.52
N GLY A 154 5.66 -3.29 -13.01
CA GLY A 154 5.86 -3.87 -11.68
C GLY A 154 7.26 -4.46 -11.51
N ARG A 155 7.80 -5.16 -12.52
CA ARG A 155 9.17 -5.70 -12.50
C ARG A 155 10.24 -4.62 -12.37
N ALA A 156 9.99 -3.41 -12.88
CA ALA A 156 10.89 -2.27 -12.72
C ALA A 156 10.80 -1.60 -11.33
N ASN A 157 9.80 -1.97 -10.53
CA ASN A 157 9.51 -1.38 -9.23
C ASN A 157 9.69 -2.35 -8.05
N LEU A 158 10.30 -3.51 -8.26
CA LEU A 158 10.47 -4.52 -7.21
C LEU A 158 11.22 -3.96 -6.01
N VAL A 159 10.73 -4.29 -4.80
CA VAL A 159 11.33 -3.91 -3.53
C VAL A 159 11.83 -5.13 -2.73
N MET A 160 11.31 -6.33 -3.00
CA MET A 160 11.63 -7.56 -2.25
C MET A 160 12.77 -8.37 -2.89
N THR A 161 13.67 -7.71 -3.62
CA THR A 161 14.82 -8.35 -4.31
C THR A 161 16.07 -8.48 -3.45
N GLY A 162 16.03 -7.93 -2.23
CA GLY A 162 17.16 -7.94 -1.28
C GLY A 162 16.75 -7.21 0.01
N PRO A 163 17.70 -6.93 0.90
CA PRO A 163 17.41 -6.19 2.13
C PRO A 163 16.75 -4.84 1.84
N ILE A 164 15.70 -4.56 2.58
CA ILE A 164 14.97 -3.28 2.55
C ILE A 164 15.38 -2.49 3.78
N ASP A 165 15.79 -1.25 3.57
CA ASP A 165 16.10 -0.31 4.64
C ASP A 165 15.20 0.93 4.47
N THR A 166 14.23 1.07 5.34
CA THR A 166 13.30 2.22 5.32
C THR A 166 13.82 3.38 6.16
N HIS A 167 14.79 3.11 7.05
CA HIS A 167 15.34 4.05 8.04
C HIS A 167 14.28 4.68 8.96
N CYS A 168 13.14 4.06 9.09
CA CYS A 168 12.07 4.47 9.98
C CYS A 168 11.37 3.24 10.56
N PRO A 169 10.64 3.39 11.68
CA PRO A 169 9.86 2.28 12.22
C PRO A 169 8.75 1.85 11.28
N VAL A 170 8.51 0.54 11.23
CA VAL A 170 7.48 -0.10 10.38
C VAL A 170 6.55 -0.93 11.24
N HIS A 171 5.24 -0.79 11.05
CA HIS A 171 4.24 -1.67 11.64
C HIS A 171 3.40 -2.31 10.55
N VAL A 172 3.44 -3.64 10.48
CA VAL A 172 2.68 -4.45 9.52
C VAL A 172 1.49 -5.07 10.24
N LEU A 173 0.30 -4.92 9.66
CA LEU A 173 -0.95 -5.59 10.08
C LEU A 173 -1.35 -6.59 8.99
N GLN A 174 -1.41 -7.90 9.33
CA GLN A 174 -1.70 -8.97 8.37
C GLN A 174 -2.77 -9.91 8.88
N GLY A 175 -3.80 -10.13 8.07
CA GLY A 175 -4.83 -11.14 8.30
C GLY A 175 -4.32 -12.56 7.99
N LEU A 176 -4.61 -13.54 8.85
CA LEU A 176 -4.27 -14.94 8.58
C LEU A 176 -5.32 -15.64 7.70
N ALA A 177 -6.52 -15.08 7.59
CA ALA A 177 -7.58 -15.54 6.71
C ALA A 177 -7.65 -14.74 5.38
N ASP A 178 -6.58 -14.00 5.04
CA ASP A 178 -6.46 -13.24 3.81
C ASP A 178 -6.31 -14.18 2.60
N PRO A 179 -7.28 -14.23 1.67
CA PRO A 179 -7.21 -15.10 0.50
C PRO A 179 -6.34 -14.52 -0.63
N ASP A 180 -6.12 -13.19 -0.65
CA ASP A 180 -5.45 -12.49 -1.75
C ASP A 180 -3.95 -12.34 -1.51
N VAL A 181 -3.57 -12.01 -0.27
CA VAL A 181 -2.17 -11.85 0.13
C VAL A 181 -1.88 -12.79 1.31
N PRO A 182 -1.23 -13.91 1.06
CA PRO A 182 -0.96 -14.88 2.13
C PRO A 182 -0.01 -14.30 3.19
N ALA A 183 -0.20 -14.69 4.45
CA ALA A 183 0.63 -14.23 5.57
C ALA A 183 2.14 -14.48 5.35
N SER A 184 2.49 -15.51 4.57
CA SER A 184 3.88 -15.78 4.16
C SER A 184 4.50 -14.62 3.38
N HIS A 185 3.71 -13.84 2.64
CA HIS A 185 4.18 -12.65 1.91
C HIS A 185 4.58 -11.52 2.89
N ALA A 186 3.76 -11.26 3.90
CA ALA A 186 4.08 -10.31 4.96
C ALA A 186 5.30 -10.76 5.80
N LEU A 187 5.42 -12.05 6.09
CA LEU A 187 6.58 -12.61 6.77
C LEU A 187 7.85 -12.47 5.92
N LYS A 188 7.77 -12.73 4.61
CA LYS A 188 8.90 -12.50 3.68
C LYS A 188 9.29 -11.02 3.67
N LEU A 189 8.32 -10.11 3.58
CA LEU A 189 8.57 -8.66 3.61
C LEU A 189 9.31 -8.25 4.88
N THR A 190 8.81 -8.63 6.05
CA THR A 190 9.42 -8.23 7.34
C THR A 190 10.80 -8.85 7.53
N ALA A 191 11.05 -10.07 7.04
CA ALA A 191 12.37 -10.70 7.07
C ALA A 191 13.42 -9.98 6.21
N LEU A 192 12.98 -9.21 5.22
CA LEU A 192 13.85 -8.38 4.38
C LEU A 192 14.17 -7.02 5.00
N MET A 193 13.68 -6.70 6.18
CA MET A 193 13.92 -5.43 6.90
C MET A 193 14.77 -5.64 8.18
N PRO A 194 15.98 -6.20 8.09
CA PRO A 194 16.75 -6.59 9.29
C PRO A 194 17.33 -5.41 10.08
N ALA A 195 17.45 -4.25 9.46
CA ALA A 195 17.98 -3.03 10.06
C ALA A 195 16.89 -2.11 10.63
N ASP A 196 15.64 -2.34 10.24
CA ASP A 196 14.51 -1.51 10.66
C ASP A 196 13.88 -2.03 11.97
N ASP A 197 13.22 -1.12 12.67
CA ASP A 197 12.42 -1.43 13.85
C ASP A 197 11.03 -1.85 13.41
N VAL A 198 10.84 -3.16 13.21
CA VAL A 198 9.63 -3.75 12.62
C VAL A 198 8.76 -4.41 13.67
N THR A 199 7.47 -4.05 13.67
CA THR A 199 6.42 -4.77 14.39
C THR A 199 5.52 -5.47 13.37
N LEU A 200 5.21 -6.76 13.59
CA LEU A 200 4.24 -7.52 12.80
C LEU A 200 3.10 -7.98 13.70
N SER A 201 1.89 -7.52 13.41
CA SER A 201 0.66 -7.96 14.06
C SER A 201 -0.10 -8.92 13.14
N LEU A 202 -0.27 -10.17 13.58
CA LEU A 202 -1.05 -11.19 12.89
C LEU A 202 -2.45 -11.24 13.46
N ILE A 203 -3.47 -11.19 12.60
CA ILE A 203 -4.89 -11.15 12.96
C ILE A 203 -5.50 -12.50 12.54
N PRO A 204 -5.78 -13.43 13.48
CA PRO A 204 -6.12 -14.82 13.17
C PRO A 204 -7.28 -14.98 12.18
N ASP A 205 -8.33 -14.18 12.33
CA ASP A 205 -9.55 -14.19 11.53
C ASP A 205 -9.67 -12.99 10.57
N GLY A 206 -8.58 -12.22 10.39
CA GLY A 206 -8.51 -11.07 9.49
C GLY A 206 -8.48 -11.49 8.03
N ASP A 207 -9.35 -10.89 7.23
CA ASP A 207 -9.36 -11.00 5.76
C ASP A 207 -8.43 -9.96 5.11
N HIS A 208 -8.40 -9.92 3.76
CA HIS A 208 -7.61 -8.91 3.02
C HIS A 208 -8.05 -7.47 3.29
N ARG A 209 -9.32 -7.25 3.54
CA ARG A 209 -9.86 -5.90 3.73
C ARG A 209 -9.46 -5.29 5.06
N LEU A 210 -9.34 -6.09 6.12
CA LEU A 210 -9.09 -5.61 7.49
C LEU A 210 -9.97 -4.39 7.82
N SER A 211 -11.29 -4.55 7.64
CA SER A 211 -12.26 -3.45 7.74
C SER A 211 -13.40 -3.69 8.73
N ARG A 212 -13.31 -4.78 9.52
CA ARG A 212 -14.25 -5.01 10.64
C ARG A 212 -13.98 -3.99 11.75
N PRO A 213 -14.94 -3.71 12.64
CA PRO A 213 -14.74 -2.74 13.73
C PRO A 213 -13.44 -2.93 14.50
N GLN A 214 -13.11 -4.16 14.91
CA GLN A 214 -11.86 -4.48 15.61
C GLN A 214 -10.60 -4.25 14.76
N ASP A 215 -10.66 -4.47 13.44
CA ASP A 215 -9.54 -4.22 12.55
C ASP A 215 -9.28 -2.72 12.42
N LEU A 216 -10.35 -1.93 12.36
CA LEU A 216 -10.26 -0.46 12.30
C LEU A 216 -9.72 0.13 13.61
N GLU A 217 -10.11 -0.42 14.76
CA GLU A 217 -9.52 -0.06 16.06
C GLU A 217 -8.01 -0.36 16.09
N MET A 218 -7.60 -1.55 15.60
CA MET A 218 -6.18 -1.92 15.51
C MET A 218 -5.41 -0.99 14.57
N LEU A 219 -6.01 -0.62 13.43
CA LEU A 219 -5.42 0.35 12.51
C LEU A 219 -5.18 1.69 13.19
N VAL A 220 -6.20 2.25 13.85
CA VAL A 220 -6.09 3.53 14.56
C VAL A 220 -5.02 3.45 15.63
N HIS A 221 -5.00 2.40 16.46
CA HIS A 221 -3.98 2.21 17.49
C HIS A 221 -2.56 2.11 16.90
N ALA A 222 -2.38 1.42 15.78
CA ALA A 222 -1.08 1.30 15.12
C ALA A 222 -0.58 2.66 14.59
N VAL A 223 -1.48 3.44 13.99
CA VAL A 223 -1.16 4.79 13.47
C VAL A 223 -0.89 5.76 14.62
N ASP A 224 -1.69 5.73 15.69
CA ASP A 224 -1.48 6.57 16.87
C ASP A 224 -0.14 6.27 17.54
N ALA A 225 0.15 5.01 17.84
CA ALA A 225 1.42 4.60 18.41
C ALA A 225 2.61 5.01 17.52
N MET A 226 2.48 4.88 16.20
CA MET A 226 3.50 5.30 15.24
C MET A 226 3.71 6.82 15.27
N THR A 227 2.63 7.61 15.30
CA THR A 227 2.74 9.07 15.34
C THR A 227 3.33 9.58 16.66
N GLN A 228 2.97 8.99 17.80
CA GLN A 228 3.53 9.33 19.11
C GLN A 228 5.03 9.01 19.16
N ARG A 229 5.40 7.79 18.77
CA ARG A 229 6.80 7.32 18.74
C ARG A 229 7.69 8.21 17.89
N THR A 230 7.21 8.65 16.75
CA THR A 230 7.99 9.44 15.78
C THR A 230 7.98 10.93 16.08
N SER A 231 7.02 11.42 16.88
CA SER A 231 7.04 12.79 17.41
C SER A 231 8.13 12.99 18.47
N ALA A 232 8.47 11.96 19.25
CA ALA A 232 9.51 12.04 20.29
C ALA A 232 10.95 12.04 19.74
N ARG A 233 11.15 11.76 18.44
CA ARG A 233 12.45 11.67 17.77
C ARG A 233 12.79 12.91 16.91
N GLY A 234 11.94 13.89 16.86
CA GLY A 234 12.11 15.17 16.17
C GLY A 234 12.32 16.28 17.17
#